data_bf5959727453a9071b23e0aedca55fa5
#
_entry.id   bf5959727453a9071b23e0aedca55fa5
#
_cell.length_a   1.000
_cell.length_b   1.000
_cell.length_c   1.000
_cell.angle_alpha   90.00
_cell.angle_beta   90.00
_cell.angle_gamma   90.00
#
_symmetry.space_group_name_H-M   'P 1'
#
loop_
_entity.id
_entity.type
_entity.pdbx_description
1 polymer ?
#
loop_
_entity_poly.entity_id
_entity_poly.type
_entity_poly.pdbx_seq_one_letter_code
_entity_poly.pdbx_strand_id
1 'polypeptide(L)'
;MFRTAAALSSLLVLAACNWSDTLGGPTIKGSGILKTETRLVEKFTAISVSGSASIVIEQTGQESLELTADDNLLPLFTSEVRDGTLILGVTDGKVSWKGKGPRFKVTVSELKKIKVSGAGSVNATKLDSDSLTLSLSGAADGYIAGRSNNLSISISGAGSLNAFDLQTKRATVIVSGAGDVTVNASDELDARVSGAGDIWYVGSPRLQSRVSGAGTIKQKSITH
;
A
#
# COMPACT_ATOMS: atom_id res chain seq x y z
N MET A 1 23.93 80.20 8.22
CA MET A 1 22.74 79.42 7.93
C MET A 1 23.17 77.98 7.59
N PHE A 2 23.26 77.13 8.59
CA PHE A 2 23.60 75.70 8.40
C PHE A 2 22.41 74.86 8.85
N ARG A 3 21.81 74.12 7.91
CA ARG A 3 20.73 73.17 8.19
C ARG A 3 21.37 71.78 8.37
N THR A 4 21.33 71.27 9.57
CA THR A 4 21.70 69.91 9.91
C THR A 4 20.53 68.96 9.56
N ALA A 5 20.77 68.03 8.66
CA ALA A 5 19.85 66.92 8.35
C ALA A 5 20.11 65.76 9.32
N ALA A 6 19.13 65.39 10.12
CA ALA A 6 19.13 64.24 10.98
C ALA A 6 18.71 63.02 10.17
N ALA A 7 19.60 62.03 10.03
CA ALA A 7 19.30 60.74 9.44
C ALA A 7 18.65 59.84 10.50
N LEU A 8 17.38 59.47 10.30
CA LEU A 8 16.66 58.49 11.10
C LEU A 8 17.03 57.07 10.56
N SER A 9 17.82 56.35 11.32
CA SER A 9 18.14 54.94 11.08
C SER A 9 16.99 54.09 11.62
N SER A 10 16.11 53.60 10.75
CA SER A 10 15.08 52.63 11.11
C SER A 10 15.68 51.23 11.20
N LEU A 11 15.86 50.73 12.44
CA LEU A 11 16.23 49.36 12.74
C LEU A 11 15.03 48.45 12.43
N LEU A 12 15.13 47.71 11.31
CA LEU A 12 14.17 46.65 10.98
C LEU A 12 14.54 45.42 11.81
N VAL A 13 13.79 45.20 12.90
CA VAL A 13 13.85 43.94 13.67
C VAL A 13 13.11 42.86 12.84
N LEU A 14 13.88 42.04 12.15
CA LEU A 14 13.36 40.81 11.57
C LEU A 14 13.07 39.82 12.73
N ALA A 15 11.82 39.80 13.15
CA ALA A 15 11.31 38.72 13.99
C ALA A 15 11.29 37.46 13.09
N ALA A 16 12.34 36.65 13.22
CA ALA A 16 12.35 35.28 12.69
C ALA A 16 11.30 34.48 13.50
N CYS A 17 10.08 34.43 12.99
CA CYS A 17 9.12 33.45 13.45
C CYS A 17 9.71 32.06 13.17
N ASN A 18 10.22 31.40 14.21
CA ASN A 18 10.47 29.98 14.22
C ASN A 18 9.12 29.24 14.04
N TRP A 19 8.69 29.09 12.80
CA TRP A 19 7.54 28.25 12.44
C TRP A 19 8.02 26.81 12.25
N SER A 20 8.69 26.25 13.24
CA SER A 20 9.06 24.83 13.29
C SER A 20 8.27 24.08 14.36
N ASP A 21 6.99 24.40 14.54
CA ASP A 21 6.12 23.63 15.43
C ASP A 21 5.10 22.81 14.62
N THR A 22 5.51 21.58 14.38
CA THR A 22 4.76 20.35 14.69
C THR A 22 3.45 20.13 13.96
N LEU A 23 3.53 19.79 12.68
CA LEU A 23 2.46 19.02 12.02
C LEU A 23 2.64 17.50 12.21
N GLY A 24 3.63 17.04 12.98
CA GLY A 24 3.87 15.64 13.31
C GLY A 24 3.60 15.36 14.78
N GLY A 25 2.79 14.35 15.07
CA GLY A 25 2.64 13.83 16.43
C GLY A 25 3.97 13.30 17.02
N PRO A 26 4.00 12.88 18.28
CA PRO A 26 5.20 12.40 18.93
C PRO A 26 5.81 11.20 18.20
N THR A 27 7.13 11.20 18.03
CA THR A 27 7.86 10.05 17.50
C THR A 27 8.26 9.12 18.65
N ILE A 28 7.77 7.90 18.64
CA ILE A 28 8.06 6.89 19.66
C ILE A 28 9.18 5.97 19.13
N LYS A 29 10.24 5.80 19.94
CA LYS A 29 11.33 4.87 19.61
C LYS A 29 10.94 3.47 20.06
N GLY A 30 11.06 2.49 19.15
CA GLY A 30 10.91 1.07 19.46
C GLY A 30 11.97 0.59 20.44
N SER A 31 11.60 -0.33 21.33
CA SER A 31 12.47 -0.94 22.33
C SER A 31 13.55 -1.85 21.72
N GLY A 32 13.34 -2.33 20.50
CA GLY A 32 14.15 -3.36 19.86
C GLY A 32 13.79 -4.79 20.27
N ILE A 33 12.87 -4.96 21.23
CA ILE A 33 12.39 -6.27 21.70
C ILE A 33 11.14 -6.63 20.92
N LEU A 34 11.25 -7.57 19.98
CA LEU A 34 10.10 -8.03 19.19
C LEU A 34 9.19 -8.91 20.05
N LYS A 35 7.91 -8.65 19.96
CA LYS A 35 6.85 -9.47 20.57
C LYS A 35 5.74 -9.72 19.53
N THR A 36 5.18 -10.91 19.57
CA THR A 36 4.02 -11.30 18.75
C THR A 36 2.81 -11.47 19.64
N GLU A 37 1.68 -10.92 19.19
CA GLU A 37 0.38 -11.13 19.82
C GLU A 37 -0.64 -11.60 18.80
N THR A 38 -1.50 -12.54 19.22
CA THR A 38 -2.67 -12.98 18.44
C THR A 38 -3.84 -12.08 18.79
N ARG A 39 -4.53 -11.59 17.77
CA ARG A 39 -5.73 -10.77 17.91
C ARG A 39 -6.95 -11.52 17.41
N LEU A 40 -8.01 -11.48 18.20
CA LEU A 40 -9.29 -12.06 17.80
C LEU A 40 -9.89 -11.20 16.67
N VAL A 41 -10.31 -11.86 15.61
CA VAL A 41 -10.97 -11.24 14.46
C VAL A 41 -12.23 -12.02 14.12
N GLU A 42 -13.26 -11.29 13.74
CA GLU A 42 -14.47 -11.87 13.15
C GLU A 42 -14.23 -12.21 11.68
N LYS A 43 -15.19 -12.86 11.02
CA LYS A 43 -15.11 -13.18 9.60
C LYS A 43 -15.07 -11.90 8.76
N PHE A 44 -14.13 -11.86 7.79
CA PHE A 44 -14.00 -10.76 6.83
C PHE A 44 -13.68 -11.32 5.44
N THR A 45 -13.92 -10.54 4.41
CA THR A 45 -13.58 -10.86 3.01
C THR A 45 -12.75 -9.76 2.36
N ALA A 46 -12.49 -8.69 3.09
CA ALA A 46 -11.69 -7.56 2.63
C ALA A 46 -10.65 -7.17 3.69
N ILE A 47 -9.52 -6.66 3.25
CA ILE A 47 -8.44 -6.16 4.11
C ILE A 47 -8.10 -4.74 3.67
N SER A 48 -8.02 -3.81 4.63
CA SER A 48 -7.60 -2.43 4.42
C SER A 48 -6.45 -2.10 5.35
N VAL A 49 -5.31 -1.74 4.78
CA VAL A 49 -4.10 -1.36 5.53
C VAL A 49 -3.80 0.10 5.30
N SER A 50 -3.55 0.84 6.37
CA SER A 50 -3.13 2.24 6.32
C SER A 50 -1.83 2.47 7.07
N GLY A 51 -0.96 3.35 6.52
CA GLY A 51 0.36 3.65 7.07
C GLY A 51 1.45 2.72 6.55
N SER A 52 2.53 2.54 7.33
CA SER A 52 3.67 1.71 6.93
C SER A 52 3.62 0.36 7.63
N ALA A 53 3.36 -0.70 6.87
CA ALA A 53 3.24 -2.05 7.42
C ALA A 53 3.70 -3.12 6.42
N SER A 54 4.15 -4.27 6.94
CA SER A 54 4.28 -5.50 6.15
C SER A 54 3.12 -6.43 6.48
N ILE A 55 2.45 -6.93 5.45
CA ILE A 55 1.35 -7.87 5.62
C ILE A 55 1.58 -9.16 4.82
N VAL A 56 1.42 -10.29 5.48
CA VAL A 56 1.42 -11.62 4.87
C VAL A 56 0.01 -12.19 4.99
N ILE A 57 -0.57 -12.58 3.87
CA ILE A 57 -1.94 -13.09 3.79
C ILE A 57 -1.90 -14.49 3.18
N GLU A 58 -2.58 -15.43 3.80
CA GLU A 58 -2.81 -16.76 3.24
C GLU A 58 -4.30 -17.11 3.28
N GLN A 59 -4.83 -17.59 2.17
CA GLN A 59 -6.20 -18.13 2.17
C GLN A 59 -6.17 -19.60 2.58
N THR A 60 -6.66 -19.88 3.79
CA THR A 60 -6.56 -21.22 4.44
C THR A 60 -7.90 -21.80 4.87
N GLY A 61 -8.99 -21.05 4.67
CA GLY A 61 -10.32 -21.46 5.13
C GLY A 61 -10.67 -21.04 6.57
N GLN A 62 -9.77 -20.37 7.28
CA GLN A 62 -9.97 -19.90 8.65
C GLN A 62 -9.38 -18.50 8.83
N GLU A 63 -10.03 -17.67 9.67
CA GLU A 63 -9.56 -16.34 10.01
C GLU A 63 -8.60 -16.38 11.20
N SER A 64 -7.45 -15.73 11.07
CA SER A 64 -6.56 -15.41 12.18
C SER A 64 -5.79 -14.13 11.92
N LEU A 65 -5.33 -13.50 12.99
CA LEU A 65 -4.48 -12.33 12.93
C LEU A 65 -3.38 -12.41 13.99
N GLU A 66 -2.13 -12.37 13.54
CA GLU A 66 -0.95 -12.20 14.39
C GLU A 66 -0.29 -10.85 14.06
N LEU A 67 0.06 -10.09 15.07
CA LEU A 67 0.83 -8.86 14.97
C LEU A 67 2.18 -9.02 15.66
N THR A 68 3.25 -8.77 14.93
CA THR A 68 4.61 -8.70 15.46
C THR A 68 5.15 -7.28 15.32
N ALA A 69 5.62 -6.70 16.42
CA ALA A 69 6.27 -5.40 16.47
C ALA A 69 7.17 -5.30 17.71
N ASP A 70 7.88 -4.18 17.88
CA ASP A 70 8.53 -3.88 19.16
C ASP A 70 7.45 -3.83 20.26
N ASP A 71 7.73 -4.40 21.43
CA ASP A 71 6.75 -4.61 22.51
C ASP A 71 6.06 -3.31 22.96
N ASN A 72 6.81 -2.22 23.03
CA ASN A 72 6.29 -0.91 23.39
C ASN A 72 5.49 -0.22 22.25
N LEU A 73 5.57 -0.72 21.01
CA LEU A 73 4.83 -0.19 19.87
C LEU A 73 3.53 -0.95 19.59
N LEU A 74 3.38 -2.19 20.10
CA LEU A 74 2.18 -3.02 19.89
C LEU A 74 0.86 -2.29 20.16
N PRO A 75 0.74 -1.50 21.26
CA PRO A 75 -0.51 -0.79 21.57
C PRO A 75 -0.87 0.32 20.58
N LEU A 76 0.09 0.75 19.75
CA LEU A 76 -0.14 1.80 18.73
C LEU A 76 -0.82 1.26 17.48
N PHE A 77 -0.71 -0.04 17.22
CA PHE A 77 -1.28 -0.65 16.02
C PHE A 77 -2.70 -1.16 16.29
N THR A 78 -3.61 -0.75 15.43
CA THR A 78 -5.02 -1.10 15.52
C THR A 78 -5.39 -2.21 14.55
N SER A 79 -6.35 -3.04 14.95
CA SER A 79 -7.00 -4.03 14.10
C SER A 79 -8.47 -4.12 14.48
N GLU A 80 -9.35 -3.93 13.52
CA GLU A 80 -10.80 -3.93 13.73
C GLU A 80 -11.45 -4.56 12.49
N VAL A 81 -12.50 -5.34 12.68
CA VAL A 81 -13.36 -5.78 11.58
C VAL A 81 -14.60 -4.90 11.57
N ARG A 82 -14.82 -4.21 10.45
CA ARG A 82 -16.00 -3.38 10.23
C ARG A 82 -16.57 -3.66 8.83
N ASP A 83 -17.84 -3.97 8.76
CA ASP A 83 -18.56 -4.27 7.51
C ASP A 83 -17.83 -5.33 6.66
N GLY A 84 -17.36 -6.42 7.30
CA GLY A 84 -16.63 -7.49 6.63
C GLY A 84 -15.26 -7.12 6.10
N THR A 85 -14.70 -5.99 6.57
CA THR A 85 -13.36 -5.52 6.23
C THR A 85 -12.47 -5.52 7.48
N LEU A 86 -11.35 -6.24 7.44
CA LEU A 86 -10.29 -6.13 8.44
C LEU A 86 -9.50 -4.84 8.18
N ILE A 87 -9.59 -3.89 9.10
CA ILE A 87 -8.93 -2.59 9.05
C ILE A 87 -7.70 -2.65 9.95
N LEU A 88 -6.53 -2.48 9.36
CA LEU A 88 -5.23 -2.45 10.03
C LEU A 88 -4.65 -1.04 9.91
N GLY A 89 -4.22 -0.47 11.02
CA GLY A 89 -3.76 0.91 11.05
C GLY A 89 -2.99 1.27 12.30
N VAL A 90 -2.92 2.56 12.57
CA VAL A 90 -2.26 3.15 13.73
C VAL A 90 -3.27 3.98 14.50
N THR A 91 -3.23 3.93 15.82
CA THR A 91 -4.06 4.77 16.70
C THR A 91 -3.87 6.25 16.32
N ASP A 92 -4.98 6.96 16.17
CA ASP A 92 -5.07 8.41 15.87
C ASP A 92 -4.37 8.88 14.57
N GLY A 93 -3.78 7.97 13.79
CA GLY A 93 -3.14 8.30 12.49
C GLY A 93 -2.01 9.34 12.55
N LYS A 94 -1.61 9.78 13.74
CA LYS A 94 -0.66 10.89 13.98
C LYS A 94 0.62 10.45 14.67
N VAL A 95 0.73 9.20 15.06
CA VAL A 95 1.91 8.69 15.74
C VAL A 95 2.93 8.20 14.72
N SER A 96 4.14 8.71 14.81
CA SER A 96 5.29 8.18 14.09
C SER A 96 6.16 7.34 15.01
N TRP A 97 6.91 6.38 14.46
CA TRP A 97 7.84 5.55 15.22
C TRP A 97 9.17 5.38 14.52
N LYS A 98 10.20 5.11 15.32
CA LYS A 98 11.52 4.67 14.84
C LYS A 98 11.75 3.25 15.33
N GLY A 99 11.97 2.32 14.42
CA GLY A 99 12.14 0.90 14.71
C GLY A 99 11.60 0.04 13.57
N LYS A 100 11.47 -1.26 13.82
CA LYS A 100 10.84 -2.17 12.87
C LYS A 100 9.33 -1.91 12.83
N GLY A 101 8.80 -1.65 11.64
CA GLY A 101 7.37 -1.50 11.42
C GLY A 101 6.57 -2.76 11.77
N PRO A 102 5.25 -2.65 11.93
CA PRO A 102 4.39 -3.79 12.25
C PRO A 102 4.41 -4.80 11.11
N ARG A 103 4.43 -6.07 11.48
CA ARG A 103 4.21 -7.19 10.59
C ARG A 103 2.91 -7.88 10.99
N PHE A 104 1.95 -7.86 10.09
CA PHE A 104 0.71 -8.59 10.24
C PHE A 104 0.78 -9.90 9.46
N LYS A 105 0.42 -11.01 10.11
CA LYS A 105 0.17 -12.28 9.45
C LYS A 105 -1.31 -12.59 9.57
N VAL A 106 -1.96 -12.74 8.44
CA VAL A 106 -3.41 -12.89 8.33
C VAL A 106 -3.72 -14.20 7.61
N THR A 107 -4.60 -15.01 8.18
CA THR A 107 -5.26 -16.06 7.41
C THR A 107 -6.72 -15.69 7.19
N VAL A 108 -7.29 -16.15 6.09
CA VAL A 108 -8.65 -15.80 5.69
C VAL A 108 -9.33 -16.98 4.99
N SER A 109 -10.64 -17.12 5.17
CA SER A 109 -11.43 -18.15 4.49
C SER A 109 -11.74 -17.79 3.04
N GLU A 110 -12.08 -16.53 2.78
CA GLU A 110 -12.39 -15.99 1.46
C GLU A 110 -11.85 -14.56 1.36
N LEU A 111 -11.16 -14.23 0.27
CA LEU A 111 -10.62 -12.89 0.06
C LEU A 111 -11.10 -12.30 -1.26
N LYS A 112 -11.77 -11.15 -1.18
CA LYS A 112 -12.31 -10.41 -2.34
C LYS A 112 -11.60 -9.09 -2.58
N LYS A 113 -11.01 -8.50 -1.55
CA LYS A 113 -10.41 -7.16 -1.69
C LYS A 113 -9.20 -6.97 -0.77
N ILE A 114 -8.15 -6.39 -1.33
CA ILE A 114 -7.00 -5.86 -0.59
C ILE A 114 -6.84 -4.38 -0.94
N LYS A 115 -6.82 -3.53 0.05
CA LYS A 115 -6.52 -2.11 -0.09
C LYS A 115 -5.32 -1.75 0.79
N VAL A 116 -4.32 -1.12 0.21
CA VAL A 116 -3.15 -0.60 0.93
C VAL A 116 -2.99 0.87 0.64
N SER A 117 -2.90 1.67 1.70
CA SER A 117 -2.66 3.10 1.61
C SER A 117 -1.46 3.46 2.46
N GLY A 118 -0.36 3.85 1.83
CA GLY A 118 0.88 4.23 2.52
C GLY A 118 2.10 3.54 1.93
N ALA A 119 3.02 3.09 2.80
CA ALA A 119 4.24 2.39 2.43
C ALA A 119 4.26 0.98 3.03
N GLY A 120 5.06 0.08 2.48
CA GLY A 120 5.19 -1.26 3.04
C GLY A 120 5.12 -2.37 2.00
N SER A 121 4.74 -3.56 2.45
CA SER A 121 4.68 -4.73 1.56
C SER A 121 3.45 -5.58 1.82
N VAL A 122 2.88 -6.12 0.74
CA VAL A 122 1.80 -7.11 0.78
C VAL A 122 2.29 -8.38 0.10
N ASN A 123 2.21 -9.50 0.81
CA ASN A 123 2.46 -10.82 0.26
C ASN A 123 1.20 -11.66 0.48
N ALA A 124 0.42 -11.95 -0.58
CA ALA A 124 -0.80 -12.74 -0.49
C ALA A 124 -0.68 -13.99 -1.35
N THR A 125 -0.83 -15.15 -0.73
CA THR A 125 -0.61 -16.44 -1.37
C THR A 125 -1.77 -17.41 -1.14
N LYS A 126 -1.79 -18.48 -1.93
CA LYS A 126 -2.84 -19.52 -1.89
C LYS A 126 -4.23 -18.97 -2.15
N LEU A 127 -4.33 -17.86 -2.89
CA LEU A 127 -5.61 -17.25 -3.20
C LEU A 127 -6.42 -18.13 -4.15
N ASP A 128 -7.71 -18.22 -3.88
CA ASP A 128 -8.70 -18.88 -4.74
C ASP A 128 -10.01 -18.10 -4.63
N SER A 129 -10.22 -17.18 -5.58
CA SER A 129 -11.34 -16.26 -5.54
C SER A 129 -12.01 -16.16 -6.91
N ASP A 130 -13.33 -16.05 -6.96
CA ASP A 130 -14.00 -15.72 -8.21
C ASP A 130 -13.68 -14.30 -8.67
N SER A 131 -13.61 -13.37 -7.75
CA SER A 131 -13.30 -11.97 -8.04
C SER A 131 -12.38 -11.38 -6.96
N LEU A 132 -11.25 -10.82 -7.38
CA LEU A 132 -10.27 -10.17 -6.51
C LEU A 132 -10.02 -8.73 -6.94
N THR A 133 -10.11 -7.80 -5.99
CA THR A 133 -9.79 -6.38 -6.20
C THR A 133 -8.56 -6.00 -5.37
N LEU A 134 -7.56 -5.43 -6.01
CA LEU A 134 -6.33 -4.93 -5.40
C LEU A 134 -6.22 -3.43 -5.62
N SER A 135 -6.04 -2.67 -4.57
CA SER A 135 -5.85 -1.21 -4.64
C SER A 135 -4.63 -0.81 -3.84
N LEU A 136 -3.59 -0.34 -4.50
CA LEU A 136 -2.36 0.17 -3.87
C LEU A 136 -2.26 1.68 -4.09
N SER A 137 -2.12 2.42 -3.00
CA SER A 137 -1.97 3.87 -3.00
C SER A 137 -0.76 4.26 -2.15
N GLY A 138 0.19 4.97 -2.74
CA GLY A 138 1.45 5.33 -2.10
C GLY A 138 2.64 4.59 -2.67
N ALA A 139 3.50 4.03 -1.82
CA ALA A 139 4.75 3.35 -2.20
C ALA A 139 4.80 1.91 -1.66
N ALA A 140 3.69 1.20 -1.76
CA ALA A 140 3.60 -0.19 -1.31
C ALA A 140 3.94 -1.17 -2.43
N ASP A 141 4.75 -2.20 -2.11
CA ASP A 141 5.05 -3.30 -3.01
C ASP A 141 4.17 -4.52 -2.69
N GLY A 142 3.76 -5.24 -3.73
CA GLY A 142 2.91 -6.41 -3.62
C GLY A 142 3.43 -7.64 -4.36
N TYR A 143 3.25 -8.82 -3.74
CA TYR A 143 3.36 -10.12 -4.40
C TYR A 143 2.07 -10.89 -4.14
N ILE A 144 1.44 -11.36 -5.23
CA ILE A 144 0.14 -12.02 -5.17
C ILE A 144 0.20 -13.31 -5.97
N ALA A 145 -0.22 -14.42 -5.36
CA ALA A 145 -0.18 -15.74 -5.98
C ALA A 145 -1.43 -16.58 -5.69
N GLY A 146 -1.82 -17.41 -6.66
CA GLY A 146 -2.99 -18.27 -6.57
C GLY A 146 -3.83 -18.26 -7.84
N ARG A 147 -5.15 -18.17 -7.70
CA ARG A 147 -6.11 -18.11 -8.82
C ARG A 147 -7.21 -17.10 -8.58
N SER A 148 -7.68 -16.47 -9.67
CA SER A 148 -8.89 -15.62 -9.64
C SER A 148 -9.53 -15.63 -11.03
N ASN A 149 -10.85 -15.78 -11.14
CA ASN A 149 -11.49 -15.67 -12.46
C ASN A 149 -11.46 -14.22 -12.96
N ASN A 150 -11.72 -13.26 -12.05
CA ASN A 150 -11.76 -11.83 -12.38
C ASN A 150 -10.82 -11.05 -11.45
N LEU A 151 -9.91 -10.31 -12.02
CA LEU A 151 -8.93 -9.53 -11.29
C LEU A 151 -9.06 -8.04 -11.63
N SER A 152 -9.17 -7.20 -10.62
CA SER A 152 -9.12 -5.74 -10.78
C SER A 152 -7.96 -5.18 -9.99
N ILE A 153 -7.01 -4.54 -10.67
CA ILE A 153 -5.84 -3.89 -10.06
C ILE A 153 -5.91 -2.39 -10.32
N SER A 154 -5.74 -1.60 -9.25
CA SER A 154 -5.57 -0.16 -9.34
C SER A 154 -4.36 0.27 -8.52
N ILE A 155 -3.37 0.87 -9.19
CA ILE A 155 -2.19 1.46 -8.55
C ILE A 155 -2.22 2.97 -8.74
N SER A 156 -2.11 3.69 -7.63
CA SER A 156 -2.00 5.14 -7.59
C SER A 156 -0.81 5.52 -6.72
N GLY A 157 0.33 5.80 -7.34
CA GLY A 157 1.58 6.10 -6.65
C GLY A 157 2.78 5.49 -7.35
N ALA A 158 3.76 5.02 -6.56
CA ALA A 158 5.05 4.51 -7.04
C ALA A 158 5.35 3.06 -6.58
N GLY A 159 4.37 2.35 -6.08
CA GLY A 159 4.53 0.95 -5.66
C GLY A 159 4.48 -0.03 -6.83
N SER A 160 5.09 -1.20 -6.66
CA SER A 160 5.11 -2.27 -7.67
C SER A 160 4.27 -3.46 -7.23
N LEU A 161 3.53 -4.06 -8.17
CA LEU A 161 2.73 -5.26 -7.91
C LEU A 161 3.13 -6.40 -8.83
N ASN A 162 3.62 -7.48 -8.23
CA ASN A 162 3.88 -8.72 -8.94
C ASN A 162 2.74 -9.72 -8.72
N ALA A 163 1.89 -9.90 -9.72
CA ALA A 163 0.84 -10.90 -9.78
C ALA A 163 1.10 -11.93 -10.91
N PHE A 164 2.37 -12.21 -11.20
CA PHE A 164 2.78 -13.22 -12.18
C PHE A 164 2.25 -14.62 -11.84
N ASP A 165 2.30 -14.99 -10.56
CA ASP A 165 1.88 -16.29 -10.05
C ASP A 165 0.39 -16.33 -9.67
N LEU A 166 -0.37 -15.29 -9.97
CA LEU A 166 -1.82 -15.27 -9.88
C LEU A 166 -2.43 -15.56 -11.25
N GLN A 167 -2.85 -16.80 -11.48
CA GLN A 167 -3.54 -17.17 -12.72
C GLN A 167 -4.92 -16.53 -12.74
N THR A 168 -5.20 -15.74 -13.80
CA THR A 168 -6.51 -15.11 -13.96
C THR A 168 -7.07 -15.26 -15.38
N LYS A 169 -8.40 -15.31 -15.49
CA LYS A 169 -9.05 -15.35 -16.82
C LYS A 169 -9.18 -13.94 -17.37
N ARG A 170 -9.77 -13.04 -16.62
CA ARG A 170 -9.99 -11.64 -17.02
C ARG A 170 -9.34 -10.70 -16.04
N ALA A 171 -8.56 -9.77 -16.56
CA ALA A 171 -7.91 -8.75 -15.72
C ALA A 171 -8.21 -7.34 -16.24
N THR A 172 -8.47 -6.44 -15.28
CA THR A 172 -8.49 -5.00 -15.50
C THR A 172 -7.36 -4.40 -14.68
N VAL A 173 -6.44 -3.69 -15.32
CA VAL A 173 -5.27 -3.10 -14.65
C VAL A 173 -5.19 -1.62 -14.98
N ILE A 174 -5.23 -0.80 -13.93
CA ILE A 174 -5.13 0.66 -14.04
C ILE A 174 -3.93 1.13 -13.22
N VAL A 175 -2.97 1.76 -13.88
CA VAL A 175 -1.81 2.38 -13.25
C VAL A 175 -1.88 3.88 -13.45
N SER A 176 -1.98 4.62 -12.34
CA SER A 176 -1.97 6.09 -12.31
C SER A 176 -0.78 6.54 -11.46
N GLY A 177 0.33 6.88 -12.08
CA GLY A 177 1.58 7.25 -11.39
C GLY A 177 2.81 6.62 -12.02
N ALA A 178 3.76 6.17 -11.20
CA ALA A 178 5.03 5.57 -11.61
C ALA A 178 5.21 4.12 -11.10
N GLY A 179 4.14 3.48 -10.72
CA GLY A 179 4.16 2.09 -10.23
C GLY A 179 4.09 1.07 -11.36
N ASP A 180 4.69 -0.10 -11.15
CA ASP A 180 4.75 -1.18 -12.13
C ASP A 180 3.85 -2.35 -11.75
N VAL A 181 3.26 -3.00 -12.75
CA VAL A 181 2.42 -4.19 -12.57
C VAL A 181 2.88 -5.32 -13.46
N THR A 182 3.02 -6.51 -12.90
CA THR A 182 3.07 -7.75 -13.70
C THR A 182 1.81 -8.56 -13.44
N VAL A 183 1.08 -8.95 -14.51
CA VAL A 183 -0.18 -9.71 -14.42
C VAL A 183 -0.17 -10.91 -15.35
N ASN A 184 -0.84 -11.99 -14.95
CA ASN A 184 -1.03 -13.20 -15.77
C ASN A 184 -2.51 -13.34 -16.11
N ALA A 185 -2.88 -13.16 -17.39
CA ALA A 185 -4.25 -13.22 -17.85
C ALA A 185 -4.37 -14.15 -19.10
N SER A 186 -5.37 -15.03 -19.11
CA SER A 186 -5.56 -15.97 -20.22
C SER A 186 -6.55 -15.50 -21.29
N ASP A 187 -7.67 -14.89 -20.91
CA ASP A 187 -8.81 -14.63 -21.80
C ASP A 187 -8.90 -13.15 -22.22
N GLU A 188 -8.89 -12.23 -21.24
CA GLU A 188 -9.06 -10.79 -21.48
C GLU A 188 -8.15 -9.96 -20.56
N LEU A 189 -7.58 -8.90 -21.13
CA LEU A 189 -6.83 -7.89 -20.40
C LEU A 189 -7.23 -6.48 -20.86
N ASP A 190 -7.83 -5.70 -19.97
CA ASP A 190 -7.99 -4.25 -20.13
C ASP A 190 -6.90 -3.54 -19.29
N ALA A 191 -5.91 -2.98 -19.97
CA ALA A 191 -4.73 -2.38 -19.36
C ALA A 191 -4.66 -0.88 -19.65
N ARG A 192 -4.57 -0.05 -18.62
CA ARG A 192 -4.52 1.40 -18.76
C ARG A 192 -3.38 1.98 -17.93
N VAL A 193 -2.56 2.79 -18.57
CA VAL A 193 -1.48 3.54 -17.91
C VAL A 193 -1.72 5.03 -18.09
N SER A 194 -1.73 5.76 -16.97
CA SER A 194 -1.75 7.22 -16.94
C SER A 194 -0.59 7.70 -16.07
N GLY A 195 0.56 7.96 -16.66
CA GLY A 195 1.78 8.32 -15.96
C GLY A 195 3.03 7.71 -16.58
N ALA A 196 3.99 7.29 -15.74
CA ALA A 196 5.27 6.74 -16.16
C ALA A 196 5.49 5.26 -15.75
N GLY A 197 4.48 4.61 -15.18
CA GLY A 197 4.57 3.20 -14.78
C GLY A 197 4.34 2.23 -15.93
N ASP A 198 4.77 0.99 -15.77
CA ASP A 198 4.69 -0.05 -16.79
C ASP A 198 3.73 -1.18 -16.37
N ILE A 199 3.04 -1.75 -17.38
CA ILE A 199 2.28 -2.98 -17.21
C ILE A 199 2.92 -4.09 -18.06
N TRP A 200 3.39 -5.13 -17.38
CA TRP A 200 3.86 -6.35 -18.00
C TRP A 200 2.79 -7.43 -17.87
N TYR A 201 2.47 -8.11 -18.96
CA TYR A 201 1.50 -9.19 -18.90
C TYR A 201 2.04 -10.50 -19.49
N VAL A 202 1.52 -11.59 -18.99
CA VAL A 202 1.80 -12.96 -19.41
C VAL A 202 0.51 -13.61 -19.87
N GLY A 203 0.62 -14.57 -20.76
CA GLY A 203 -0.52 -15.21 -21.42
C GLY A 203 -0.79 -14.63 -22.80
N SER A 204 -1.92 -15.02 -23.40
CA SER A 204 -2.34 -14.56 -24.73
C SER A 204 -3.78 -14.03 -24.68
N PRO A 205 -4.08 -13.08 -23.79
CA PRO A 205 -5.43 -12.54 -23.65
C PRO A 205 -5.82 -11.68 -24.85
N ARG A 206 -7.13 -11.49 -25.05
CA ARG A 206 -7.63 -10.40 -25.89
C ARG A 206 -7.29 -9.08 -25.19
N LEU A 207 -6.31 -8.35 -25.73
CA LEU A 207 -5.80 -7.12 -25.12
C LEU A 207 -6.59 -5.90 -25.57
N GLN A 208 -7.07 -5.11 -24.61
CA GLN A 208 -7.45 -3.72 -24.78
C GLN A 208 -6.44 -2.87 -24.00
N SER A 209 -5.75 -1.95 -24.67
CA SER A 209 -4.70 -1.18 -24.02
C SER A 209 -4.82 0.32 -24.29
N ARG A 210 -4.54 1.13 -23.29
CA ARG A 210 -4.47 2.59 -23.40
C ARG A 210 -3.33 3.14 -22.57
N VAL A 211 -2.47 3.93 -23.19
CA VAL A 211 -1.37 4.62 -22.52
C VAL A 211 -1.54 6.12 -22.70
N SER A 212 -1.46 6.84 -21.58
CA SER A 212 -1.42 8.31 -21.53
C SER A 212 -0.26 8.71 -20.63
N GLY A 213 0.87 9.07 -21.21
CA GLY A 213 2.12 9.37 -20.50
C GLY A 213 3.32 8.66 -21.10
N ALA A 214 4.35 8.44 -20.26
CA ALA A 214 5.63 7.83 -20.67
C ALA A 214 5.74 6.33 -20.37
N GLY A 215 4.75 5.74 -19.74
CA GLY A 215 4.72 4.31 -19.40
C GLY A 215 4.46 3.41 -20.61
N THR A 216 4.55 2.09 -20.40
CA THR A 216 4.38 1.09 -21.45
C THR A 216 3.49 -0.08 -21.01
N ILE A 217 2.91 -0.78 -22.01
CA ILE A 217 2.18 -2.05 -21.80
C ILE A 217 2.82 -3.07 -22.71
N LYS A 218 3.43 -4.12 -22.15
CA LYS A 218 4.21 -5.10 -22.91
C LYS A 218 3.96 -6.53 -22.44
N GLN A 219 3.97 -7.45 -23.39
CA GLN A 219 3.98 -8.88 -23.10
C GLN A 219 5.35 -9.32 -22.63
N LYS A 220 5.40 -10.08 -21.54
CA LYS A 220 6.62 -10.71 -21.02
C LYS A 220 6.71 -12.14 -21.53
N SER A 221 7.79 -12.45 -22.24
CA SER A 221 8.07 -13.82 -22.68
C SER A 221 8.45 -14.68 -21.47
N ILE A 222 7.84 -15.85 -21.35
CA ILE A 222 8.27 -16.89 -20.42
C ILE A 222 9.30 -17.73 -21.16
N THR A 223 10.58 -17.54 -20.83
CA THR A 223 11.60 -18.49 -21.23
C THR A 223 11.58 -19.65 -20.23
N HIS A 224 11.20 -20.82 -20.70
CA HIS A 224 11.24 -22.08 -19.93
C HIS A 224 12.66 -22.60 -19.86
#